data_9e2e22edfb46457cbfc01562463efd56
#
_entry.id   9e2e22edfb46457cbfc01562463efd56
#
_cell.length_a   1.000
_cell.length_b   1.000
_cell.length_c   1.000
_cell.angle_alpha   90.00
_cell.angle_beta   90.00
_cell.angle_gamma   90.00
#
_symmetry.space_group_name_H-M   'P 1'
#
loop_
_entity.id
_entity.type
_entity.pdbx_description
1 polymer ?
#
loop_
_entity_poly.entity_id
_entity_poly.type
_entity_poly.pdbx_seq_one_letter_code
_entity_poly.pdbx_strand_id
1 'polypeptide(L)'
;MEISQAQPFHLGRILDPALLALGTAIKALRKTHGISQEELAHRSHIDRSYMSSIERGMQNPGVMTVVQIAAGLGVSVAELAAKARL
;
A
#
# COMPACT_ATOMS: atom_id res chain seq x y z
N MET A 1 -1.15 11.39 26.47
CA MET A 1 -1.61 11.26 26.25
C MET A 1 -2.29 10.95 26.00
N GLU A 2 -2.19 10.80 25.78
CA GLU A 2 -2.96 10.50 25.54
C GLU A 2 -3.53 10.41 24.75
N ILE A 3 -3.46 10.55 24.52
CA ILE A 3 -4.18 10.52 23.87
C ILE A 3 -4.43 10.47 22.96
N SER A 4 -4.15 10.61 22.78
CA SER A 4 -4.49 10.67 22.03
C SER A 4 -4.81 10.15 21.39
N GLN A 5 -4.73 9.69 21.21
CA GLN A 5 -5.15 9.11 20.66
C GLN A 5 -6.23 8.81 20.35
N ALA A 6 -6.19 8.83 20.53
CA ALA A 6 -7.40 8.50 20.39
C ALA A 6 -8.15 9.22 19.44
N GLN A 7 -8.44 10.04 19.51
CA GLN A 7 -9.11 10.72 18.72
C GLN A 7 -8.86 10.62 17.36
N PRO A 8 -7.98 10.14 17.09
CA PRO A 8 -7.68 10.13 15.74
C PRO A 8 -8.55 9.41 14.83
N PHE A 9 -9.39 8.49 15.31
CA PHE A 9 -10.05 7.75 14.33
C PHE A 9 -11.01 8.52 13.56
N HIS A 10 -11.58 9.51 14.08
CA HIS A 10 -12.42 10.28 13.24
C HIS A 10 -11.56 11.14 12.35
N LEU A 11 -10.30 11.17 12.67
CA LEU A 11 -9.34 11.74 11.81
C LEU A 11 -8.98 10.78 10.73
N GLY A 12 -9.72 9.70 10.59
CA GLY A 12 -9.48 8.72 9.55
C GLY A 12 -9.47 9.33 8.18
N ARG A 13 -10.08 10.47 8.03
CA ARG A 13 -10.02 11.14 6.77
C ARG A 13 -8.65 11.74 6.53
N ILE A 14 -7.83 11.79 7.57
CA ILE A 14 -6.47 12.27 7.43
C ILE A 14 -5.62 11.08 7.05
N LEU A 15 -4.94 11.18 5.93
CA LEU A 15 -4.16 10.08 5.43
C LEU A 15 -2.94 9.82 6.30
N ASP A 16 -2.73 8.57 6.67
CA ASP A 16 -1.61 8.16 7.48
C ASP A 16 -0.33 8.22 6.65
N PRO A 17 0.73 8.88 7.15
CA PRO A 17 1.99 8.97 6.39
C PRO A 17 2.57 7.62 5.98
N ALA A 18 2.45 6.60 6.83
CA ALA A 18 2.97 5.28 6.50
C ALA A 18 2.17 4.65 5.36
N LEU A 19 0.85 4.84 5.35
CA LEU A 19 0.02 4.31 4.28
C LEU A 19 0.24 5.05 2.98
N LEU A 20 0.46 6.36 3.05
CA LEU A 20 0.82 7.14 1.88
C LEU A 20 2.15 6.67 1.31
N ALA A 21 3.13 6.44 2.19
CA ALA A 21 4.45 5.99 1.76
C ALA A 21 4.38 4.60 1.12
N LEU A 22 3.62 3.70 1.72
CA LEU A 22 3.43 2.36 1.16
C LEU A 22 2.78 2.43 -0.21
N GLY A 23 1.70 3.19 -0.33
CA GLY A 23 1.00 3.32 -1.61
C GLY A 23 1.87 3.92 -2.70
N THR A 24 2.65 4.94 -2.34
CA THR A 24 3.58 5.59 -3.28
C THR A 24 4.66 4.61 -3.72
N ALA A 25 5.18 3.80 -2.79
CA ALA A 25 6.22 2.82 -3.12
C ALA A 25 5.67 1.73 -4.06
N ILE A 26 4.46 1.24 -3.80
CA ILE A 26 3.82 0.26 -4.66
C ILE A 26 3.68 0.81 -6.08
N LYS A 27 3.17 2.04 -6.18
CA LYS A 27 2.96 2.65 -7.48
C LYS A 27 4.29 2.86 -8.21
N ALA A 28 5.32 3.31 -7.49
CA ALA A 28 6.64 3.55 -8.08
C ALA A 28 7.25 2.25 -8.61
N LEU A 29 7.20 1.18 -7.80
CA LEU A 29 7.73 -0.12 -8.23
C LEU A 29 6.92 -0.67 -9.39
N ARG A 30 5.60 -0.52 -9.35
CA ARG A 30 4.75 -0.97 -10.43
C ARG A 30 5.14 -0.30 -11.75
N LYS A 31 5.31 1.01 -11.72
CA LYS A 31 5.68 1.75 -12.93
C LYS A 31 7.08 1.41 -13.42
N THR A 32 8.02 1.23 -12.49
CA THR A 32 9.36 0.82 -12.85
C THR A 32 9.36 -0.53 -13.58
N HIS A 33 8.48 -1.44 -13.18
CA HIS A 33 8.38 -2.75 -13.81
C HIS A 33 7.44 -2.76 -15.01
N GLY A 34 6.89 -1.62 -15.39
CA GLY A 34 6.00 -1.53 -16.56
C GLY A 34 4.67 -2.25 -16.37
N ILE A 35 4.19 -2.36 -15.14
CA ILE A 35 2.97 -3.09 -14.82
C ILE A 35 1.83 -2.10 -14.62
N SER A 36 0.69 -2.33 -15.29
CA SER A 36 -0.49 -1.50 -15.07
C SER A 36 -1.09 -1.80 -13.71
N GLN A 37 -1.90 -0.90 -13.20
CA GLN A 37 -2.58 -1.12 -11.93
C GLN A 37 -3.49 -2.34 -12.01
N GLU A 38 -4.18 -2.51 -13.13
CA GLU A 38 -5.05 -3.67 -13.35
C GLU A 38 -4.24 -4.97 -13.33
N GLU A 39 -3.08 -4.97 -13.99
CA GLU A 39 -2.25 -6.16 -14.03
C GLU A 39 -1.70 -6.49 -12.64
N LEU A 40 -1.28 -5.48 -11.88
CA LEU A 40 -0.79 -5.73 -10.53
C LEU A 40 -1.90 -6.29 -9.65
N ALA A 41 -3.12 -5.74 -9.75
CA ALA A 41 -4.25 -6.25 -9.00
C ALA A 41 -4.49 -7.72 -9.33
N HIS A 42 -4.45 -8.07 -10.62
CA HIS A 42 -4.62 -9.44 -11.08
C HIS A 42 -3.54 -10.35 -10.48
N ARG A 43 -2.28 -9.97 -10.60
CA ARG A 43 -1.16 -10.76 -10.05
C ARG A 43 -1.23 -10.92 -8.56
N SER A 44 -1.77 -9.93 -7.88
CA SER A 44 -1.87 -9.91 -6.41
C SER A 44 -3.15 -10.56 -5.90
N HIS A 45 -4.03 -10.97 -6.81
CA HIS A 45 -5.33 -11.58 -6.46
C HIS A 45 -6.19 -10.63 -5.62
N ILE A 46 -6.16 -9.34 -5.94
CA ILE A 46 -7.01 -8.38 -5.26
C ILE A 46 -7.76 -7.54 -6.29
N ASP A 47 -8.86 -6.96 -5.83
CA ASP A 47 -9.70 -6.16 -6.68
C ASP A 47 -8.98 -4.88 -7.11
N ARG A 48 -9.19 -4.46 -8.35
CA ARG A 48 -8.51 -3.28 -8.87
C ARG A 48 -8.86 -2.01 -8.11
N SER A 49 -10.12 -1.85 -7.70
CA SER A 49 -10.50 -0.65 -6.97
C SER A 49 -9.82 -0.61 -5.60
N TYR A 50 -9.62 -1.78 -4.98
CA TYR A 50 -8.90 -1.87 -3.72
C TYR A 50 -7.42 -1.52 -3.93
N MET A 51 -6.82 -2.06 -5.00
CA MET A 51 -5.43 -1.71 -5.34
C MET A 51 -5.30 -0.20 -5.54
N SER A 52 -6.24 0.42 -6.24
CA SER A 52 -6.23 1.85 -6.45
C SER A 52 -6.26 2.62 -5.12
N SER A 53 -7.11 2.18 -4.20
CA SER A 53 -7.20 2.80 -2.87
C SER A 53 -5.91 2.63 -2.09
N ILE A 54 -5.28 1.46 -2.19
CA ILE A 54 -4.01 1.21 -1.50
C ILE A 54 -2.93 2.15 -2.04
N GLU A 55 -2.85 2.30 -3.36
CA GLU A 55 -1.84 3.18 -3.96
C GLU A 55 -2.03 4.64 -3.58
N ARG A 56 -3.28 5.03 -3.28
CA ARG A 56 -3.55 6.39 -2.84
C ARG A 56 -3.37 6.59 -1.35
N GLY A 57 -2.99 5.54 -0.62
CA GLY A 57 -2.78 5.63 0.82
C GLY A 57 -4.06 5.65 1.61
N MET A 58 -5.16 5.20 1.03
CA MET A 58 -6.48 5.28 1.66
C MET A 58 -6.95 3.98 2.28
N GLN A 59 -6.09 2.97 2.30
CA GLN A 59 -6.41 1.68 2.91
C GLN A 59 -5.24 1.23 3.77
N ASN A 60 -5.58 0.46 4.79
CA ASN A 60 -4.58 -0.16 5.66
C ASN A 60 -4.59 -1.66 5.35
N PRO A 61 -3.83 -2.11 4.34
CA PRO A 61 -3.88 -3.52 3.95
C PRO A 61 -3.26 -4.39 5.02
N GLY A 62 -3.85 -5.56 5.21
CA GLY A 62 -3.28 -6.52 6.14
C GLY A 62 -1.98 -7.10 5.58
N VAL A 63 -1.24 -7.77 6.45
CA VAL A 63 0.06 -8.34 6.08
C VAL A 63 -0.03 -9.26 4.87
N MET A 64 -1.05 -10.11 4.82
CA MET A 64 -1.17 -11.03 3.68
C MET A 64 -1.39 -10.29 2.36
N THR A 65 -2.14 -9.19 2.39
CA THR A 65 -2.34 -8.38 1.20
C THR A 65 -1.00 -7.78 0.75
N VAL A 66 -0.21 -7.30 1.70
CA VAL A 66 1.11 -6.74 1.40
C VAL A 66 2.02 -7.81 0.80
N VAL A 67 1.99 -9.02 1.34
CA VAL A 67 2.75 -10.15 0.81
C VAL A 67 2.34 -10.43 -0.65
N GLN A 68 1.04 -10.43 -0.91
CA GLN A 68 0.53 -10.68 -2.26
C GLN A 68 0.94 -9.59 -3.24
N ILE A 69 0.92 -8.34 -2.81
CA ILE A 69 1.34 -7.23 -3.66
C ILE A 69 2.82 -7.32 -3.97
N ALA A 70 3.64 -7.59 -2.96
CA ALA A 70 5.09 -7.74 -3.17
C ALA A 70 5.36 -8.85 -4.17
N ALA A 71 4.68 -9.98 -4.02
CA ALA A 71 4.82 -11.09 -4.96
C ALA A 71 4.40 -10.69 -6.38
N GLY A 72 3.30 -9.96 -6.50
CA GLY A 72 2.84 -9.47 -7.80
C GLY A 72 3.83 -8.50 -8.45
N LEU A 73 4.56 -7.75 -7.64
CA LEU A 73 5.61 -6.85 -8.13
C LEU A 73 6.91 -7.58 -8.40
N GLY A 74 7.06 -8.82 -7.91
CA GLY A 74 8.31 -9.55 -8.06
C GLY A 74 9.39 -9.09 -7.11
N VAL A 75 9.00 -8.53 -5.97
CA VAL A 75 9.96 -8.08 -4.96
C VAL A 75 9.64 -8.72 -3.61
N SER A 76 10.57 -8.64 -2.67
CA SER A 76 10.31 -9.11 -1.33
C SER A 76 9.54 -8.04 -0.55
N VAL A 77 8.88 -8.45 0.54
CA VAL A 77 8.24 -7.49 1.43
C VAL A 77 9.28 -6.52 1.97
N ALA A 78 10.49 -7.02 2.27
CA ALA A 78 11.57 -6.18 2.76
C ALA A 78 11.94 -5.10 1.73
N GLU A 79 12.02 -5.46 0.45
CA GLU A 79 12.31 -4.50 -0.60
C GLU A 79 11.20 -3.45 -0.72
N LEU A 80 9.96 -3.89 -0.63
CA LEU A 80 8.83 -2.97 -0.68
C LEU A 80 8.86 -2.01 0.51
N ALA A 81 9.10 -2.55 1.71
CA ALA A 81 9.18 -1.73 2.91
C ALA A 81 10.34 -0.73 2.82
N ALA A 82 11.48 -1.18 2.31
CA ALA A 82 12.64 -0.30 2.13
C ALA A 82 12.32 0.83 1.16
N LYS A 83 11.64 0.52 0.07
CA LYS A 83 11.24 1.53 -0.92
C LYS A 83 10.32 2.56 -0.27
N ALA A 84 9.44 2.12 0.62
CA ALA A 84 8.52 3.00 1.33
C ALA A 84 9.19 3.68 2.54
N ARG A 85 10.41 3.25 2.88
CA ARG A 85 11.14 3.74 4.06
C ARG A 85 10.39 3.43 5.36
N LEU A 86 9.81 2.26 5.41
CA LEU A 86 9.12 1.78 6.60
C LEU A 86 9.99 0.89 7.46
#